data_b603289eec2369df04c56756ae9ca644
#
_entry.id   b603289eec2369df04c56756ae9ca644
#
_cell.length_a   1.000
_cell.length_b   1.000
_cell.length_c   1.000
_cell.angle_alpha   90.00
_cell.angle_beta   90.00
_cell.angle_gamma   90.00
#
_symmetry.space_group_name_H-M   'P 1'
#
loop_
_entity.id
_entity.type
_entity.pdbx_description
1 polymer ?
#
loop_
_entity_poly.entity_id
_entity_poly.type
_entity_poly.pdbx_seq_one_letter_code
_entity_poly.pdbx_strand_id
1 'polypeptide(L)'
;LVAGSLLLFAIVRTLHGAPFGATTVANSTVAIDVLPSSRRAEGIGYYGLSNNIATAISPTVALLLFDRFQNYDMLFWVALLTALLGLWSTSQVKTRERDIQRDRRPLSLDRFVLVKGWREGIAMICYAFSYGVLATYIAIYGKEELGITGGTGLFFMLLAIGLILSRLVGSRTLRQGKV
;
A
#
# COMPACT_ATOMS: atom_id res chain seq x y z
N LEU A 1 13.06 -19.56 -5.47
CA LEU A 1 13.25 -19.00 -4.14
C LEU A 1 14.67 -19.23 -3.67
N VAL A 2 15.51 -18.22 -3.80
CA VAL A 2 16.97 -18.29 -3.66
C VAL A 2 17.43 -18.11 -2.19
N ALA A 3 16.53 -17.89 -1.25
CA ALA A 3 16.87 -17.58 0.13
C ALA A 3 17.09 -18.87 0.96
N GLY A 4 18.22 -19.54 0.75
CA GLY A 4 18.62 -20.68 1.57
C GLY A 4 19.09 -20.37 3.00
N SER A 5 19.14 -19.06 3.38
CA SER A 5 19.49 -18.63 4.73
C SER A 5 18.63 -17.46 5.19
N LEU A 6 18.37 -17.38 6.49
CA LEU A 6 17.64 -16.28 7.13
C LEU A 6 18.31 -14.93 6.85
N LEU A 7 19.63 -14.86 6.85
CA LEU A 7 20.39 -13.65 6.56
C LEU A 7 20.15 -13.15 5.14
N LEU A 8 20.21 -14.05 4.14
CA LEU A 8 19.94 -13.69 2.75
C LEU A 8 18.50 -13.20 2.57
N PHE A 9 17.54 -13.87 3.21
CA PHE A 9 16.15 -13.43 3.22
C PHE A 9 16.00 -12.02 3.82
N ALA A 10 16.62 -11.73 4.96
CA ALA A 10 16.58 -10.42 5.59
C ALA A 10 17.19 -9.32 4.69
N ILE A 11 18.33 -9.59 4.06
CA ILE A 11 18.99 -8.65 3.12
C ILE A 11 18.07 -8.36 1.94
N VAL A 12 17.53 -9.40 1.28
CA VAL A 12 16.64 -9.23 0.13
C VAL A 12 15.38 -8.45 0.51
N ARG A 13 14.79 -8.71 1.68
CA ARG A 13 13.61 -7.97 2.16
C ARG A 13 13.92 -6.50 2.45
N THR A 14 15.09 -6.21 3.03
CA THR A 14 15.53 -4.84 3.28
C THR A 14 15.75 -4.09 1.96
N LEU A 15 16.44 -4.69 1.01
CA LEU A 15 16.66 -4.11 -0.31
C LEU A 15 15.34 -3.91 -1.08
N HIS A 16 14.37 -4.81 -0.94
CA HIS A 16 13.05 -4.66 -1.54
C HIS A 16 12.26 -3.47 -0.97
N GLY A 17 12.51 -3.08 0.28
CA GLY A 17 11.84 -1.92 0.89
C GLY A 17 12.13 -0.60 0.17
N ALA A 18 13.34 -0.40 -0.35
CA ALA A 18 13.73 0.83 -1.03
C ALA A 18 12.94 1.07 -2.33
N PRO A 19 12.89 0.14 -3.31
CA PRO A 19 12.07 0.34 -4.51
C PRO A 19 10.56 0.37 -4.20
N PHE A 20 10.09 -0.35 -3.20
CA PHE A 20 8.70 -0.27 -2.76
C PHE A 20 8.33 1.14 -2.28
N GLY A 21 9.15 1.72 -1.40
CA GLY A 21 8.96 3.10 -0.93
C GLY A 21 9.03 4.12 -2.06
N ALA A 22 10.02 4.01 -2.95
CA ALA A 22 10.16 4.88 -4.11
C ALA A 22 8.93 4.81 -5.03
N THR A 23 8.44 3.62 -5.33
CA THR A 23 7.26 3.41 -6.18
C THR A 23 5.99 4.00 -5.52
N THR A 24 5.82 3.82 -4.22
CA THR A 24 4.68 4.38 -3.48
C THR A 24 4.65 5.91 -3.55
N VAL A 25 5.80 6.55 -3.34
CA VAL A 25 5.93 8.01 -3.44
C VAL A 25 5.72 8.48 -4.87
N ALA A 26 6.37 7.85 -5.85
CA ALA A 26 6.25 8.22 -7.25
C ALA A 26 4.81 8.12 -7.76
N ASN A 27 4.12 7.01 -7.49
CA ASN A 27 2.74 6.82 -7.92
C ASN A 27 1.79 7.84 -7.27
N SER A 28 1.98 8.13 -5.98
CA SER A 28 1.18 9.15 -5.28
C SER A 28 1.42 10.55 -5.86
N THR A 29 2.66 10.88 -6.20
CA THR A 29 3.02 12.15 -6.82
C THR A 29 2.39 12.29 -8.21
N VAL A 30 2.50 11.25 -9.05
CA VAL A 30 1.89 11.24 -10.38
C VAL A 30 0.37 11.36 -10.28
N ALA A 31 -0.27 10.65 -9.35
CA ALA A 31 -1.71 10.76 -9.13
C ALA A 31 -2.13 12.19 -8.79
N ILE A 32 -1.37 12.89 -7.95
CA ILE A 32 -1.61 14.29 -7.59
C ILE A 32 -1.42 15.22 -8.81
N ASP A 33 -0.42 14.96 -9.63
CA ASP A 33 -0.07 15.81 -10.77
C ASP A 33 -1.07 15.75 -11.93
N VAL A 34 -1.69 14.59 -12.16
CA VAL A 34 -2.71 14.43 -13.21
C VAL A 34 -4.10 14.94 -12.79
N LEU A 35 -4.31 15.18 -11.50
CA LEU A 35 -5.59 15.66 -10.97
C LEU A 35 -5.72 17.19 -11.07
N PRO A 36 -6.89 17.71 -11.53
CA PRO A 36 -7.19 19.14 -11.48
C PRO A 36 -7.12 19.66 -10.05
N SER A 37 -6.57 20.86 -9.86
CA SER A 37 -6.41 21.48 -8.53
C SER A 37 -7.73 21.57 -7.75
N SER A 38 -8.84 21.85 -8.43
CA SER A 38 -10.18 21.98 -7.84
C SER A 38 -10.76 20.65 -7.32
N ARG A 39 -10.29 19.49 -7.80
CA ARG A 39 -10.77 18.17 -7.40
C ARG A 39 -9.68 17.28 -6.81
N ARG A 40 -8.54 17.86 -6.46
CA ARG A 40 -7.37 17.11 -6.00
C ARG A 40 -7.65 16.29 -4.73
N ALA A 41 -8.33 16.88 -3.74
CA ALA A 41 -8.68 16.20 -2.51
C ALA A 41 -9.61 15.00 -2.74
N GLU A 42 -10.63 15.16 -3.58
CA GLU A 42 -11.54 14.08 -3.99
C GLU A 42 -10.80 12.97 -4.75
N GLY A 43 -9.97 13.36 -5.72
CA GLY A 43 -9.22 12.41 -6.54
C GLY A 43 -8.20 11.58 -5.74
N ILE A 44 -7.51 12.18 -4.76
CA ILE A 44 -6.62 11.46 -3.84
C ILE A 44 -7.42 10.45 -2.99
N GLY A 45 -8.63 10.80 -2.58
CA GLY A 45 -9.53 9.87 -1.89
C GLY A 45 -9.83 8.62 -2.75
N TYR A 46 -10.18 8.81 -4.02
CA TYR A 46 -10.42 7.69 -4.95
C TYR A 46 -9.15 6.90 -5.27
N TYR A 47 -8.01 7.58 -5.44
CA TYR A 47 -6.73 6.89 -5.60
C TYR A 47 -6.41 5.98 -4.40
N GLY A 48 -6.67 6.46 -3.18
CA GLY A 48 -6.49 5.67 -1.96
C GLY A 48 -7.41 4.44 -1.86
N LEU A 49 -8.58 4.45 -2.54
CA LEU A 49 -9.48 3.31 -2.62
C LEU A 49 -8.83 2.11 -3.32
N SER A 50 -8.03 2.32 -4.36
CA SER A 50 -7.34 1.25 -5.07
C SER A 50 -6.41 0.47 -4.16
N ASN A 51 -5.68 1.16 -3.28
CA ASN A 51 -4.83 0.52 -2.28
C ASN A 51 -5.63 -0.29 -1.26
N ASN A 52 -6.76 0.24 -0.79
CA ASN A 52 -7.63 -0.46 0.16
C ASN A 52 -8.24 -1.73 -0.46
N ILE A 53 -8.68 -1.66 -1.72
CA ILE A 53 -9.19 -2.81 -2.47
C ILE A 53 -8.09 -3.87 -2.65
N ALA A 54 -6.89 -3.46 -3.03
CA ALA A 54 -5.77 -4.37 -3.17
C ALA A 54 -5.42 -5.05 -1.83
N THR A 55 -5.35 -4.29 -0.74
CA THR A 55 -5.07 -4.81 0.62
C THR A 55 -6.10 -5.83 1.09
N ALA A 56 -7.33 -5.70 0.64
CA ALA A 56 -8.40 -6.63 0.96
C ALA A 56 -8.40 -7.90 0.11
N ILE A 57 -8.29 -7.71 -1.20
CA ILE A 57 -8.40 -8.82 -2.15
C ILE A 57 -7.15 -9.70 -2.11
N SER A 58 -5.95 -9.10 -1.99
CA SER A 58 -4.70 -9.85 -2.09
C SER A 58 -4.57 -10.98 -1.05
N PRO A 59 -4.79 -10.79 0.26
CA PRO A 59 -4.70 -11.87 1.22
C PRO A 59 -5.76 -12.95 0.98
N THR A 60 -6.98 -12.53 0.63
CA THR A 60 -8.09 -13.45 0.36
C THR A 60 -7.77 -14.35 -0.82
N VAL A 61 -7.32 -13.78 -1.94
CA VAL A 61 -6.92 -14.54 -3.14
C VAL A 61 -5.73 -15.43 -2.84
N ALA A 62 -4.72 -14.92 -2.11
CA ALA A 62 -3.54 -15.71 -1.76
C ALA A 62 -3.89 -16.93 -0.90
N LEU A 63 -4.74 -16.77 0.10
CA LEU A 63 -5.20 -17.88 0.95
C LEU A 63 -6.01 -18.90 0.15
N LEU A 64 -6.96 -18.45 -0.68
CA LEU A 64 -7.75 -19.36 -1.53
C LEU A 64 -6.88 -20.15 -2.51
N LEU A 65 -5.91 -19.49 -3.14
CA LEU A 65 -4.98 -20.16 -4.06
C LEU A 65 -4.10 -21.17 -3.31
N PHE A 66 -3.60 -20.78 -2.13
CA PHE A 66 -2.80 -21.67 -1.32
C PHE A 66 -3.59 -22.88 -0.84
N ASP A 67 -4.80 -22.68 -0.33
CA ASP A 67 -5.68 -23.76 0.13
C ASP A 67 -6.00 -24.75 -1.01
N ARG A 68 -6.16 -24.24 -2.23
CA ARG A 68 -6.51 -25.06 -3.41
C ARG A 68 -5.34 -25.81 -4.00
N PHE A 69 -4.17 -25.20 -4.07
CA PHE A 69 -3.02 -25.73 -4.81
C PHE A 69 -1.85 -26.16 -3.93
N GLN A 70 -1.83 -25.77 -2.65
CA GLN A 70 -0.78 -26.07 -1.66
C GLN A 70 0.65 -25.75 -2.19
N ASN A 71 0.76 -24.73 -3.05
CA ASN A 71 1.98 -24.38 -3.75
C ASN A 71 2.30 -22.90 -3.61
N TYR A 72 3.41 -22.57 -2.95
CA TYR A 72 3.88 -21.19 -2.78
C TYR A 72 4.39 -20.57 -4.08
N ASP A 73 4.97 -21.34 -4.98
CA ASP A 73 5.52 -20.83 -6.24
C ASP A 73 4.42 -20.20 -7.10
N MET A 74 3.23 -20.79 -7.09
CA MET A 74 2.07 -20.25 -7.77
C MET A 74 1.69 -18.86 -7.24
N LEU A 75 1.76 -18.62 -5.93
CA LEU A 75 1.48 -17.31 -5.34
C LEU A 75 2.48 -16.25 -5.83
N PHE A 76 3.77 -16.62 -5.90
CA PHE A 76 4.80 -15.73 -6.39
C PHE A 76 4.67 -15.43 -7.88
N TRP A 77 4.25 -16.40 -8.69
CA TRP A 77 3.96 -16.16 -10.11
C TRP A 77 2.77 -15.24 -10.31
N VAL A 78 1.68 -15.40 -9.56
CA VAL A 78 0.53 -14.49 -9.58
C VAL A 78 0.94 -13.08 -9.14
N ALA A 79 1.75 -12.96 -8.08
CA ALA A 79 2.28 -11.68 -7.64
C ALA A 79 3.16 -11.01 -8.70
N LEU A 80 4.02 -11.77 -9.38
CA LEU A 80 4.86 -11.26 -10.46
C LEU A 80 4.01 -10.78 -11.65
N LEU A 81 3.02 -11.56 -12.07
CA LEU A 81 2.13 -11.19 -13.17
C LEU A 81 1.36 -9.91 -12.85
N THR A 82 0.82 -9.78 -11.64
CA THR A 82 0.11 -8.55 -11.22
C THR A 82 1.05 -7.35 -11.16
N ALA A 83 2.30 -7.53 -10.72
CA ALA A 83 3.31 -6.47 -10.72
C ALA A 83 3.67 -6.02 -12.16
N LEU A 84 3.83 -6.96 -13.10
CA LEU A 84 4.08 -6.66 -14.51
C LEU A 84 2.91 -5.93 -15.17
N LEU A 85 1.67 -6.32 -14.86
CA LEU A 85 0.47 -5.59 -15.30
C LEU A 85 0.42 -4.17 -14.73
N GLY A 86 0.81 -3.99 -13.46
CA GLY A 86 0.94 -2.68 -12.83
C GLY A 86 1.99 -1.81 -13.54
N LEU A 87 3.16 -2.37 -13.83
CA LEU A 87 4.23 -1.69 -14.56
C LEU A 87 3.77 -1.28 -15.96
N TRP A 88 3.14 -2.18 -16.69
CA TRP A 88 2.59 -1.90 -18.00
C TRP A 88 1.53 -0.79 -17.93
N SER A 89 0.60 -0.84 -16.98
CA SER A 89 -0.42 0.18 -16.76
C SER A 89 0.21 1.54 -16.46
N THR A 90 1.23 1.58 -15.59
CA THR A 90 1.94 2.83 -15.25
C THR A 90 2.68 3.41 -16.45
N SER A 91 3.22 2.59 -17.35
CA SER A 91 3.91 3.05 -18.56
C SER A 91 2.98 3.77 -19.55
N GLN A 92 1.66 3.54 -19.47
CA GLN A 92 0.67 4.24 -20.30
C GLN A 92 0.28 5.62 -19.78
N VAL A 93 0.69 5.97 -18.54
CA VAL A 93 0.35 7.27 -17.95
C VAL A 93 1.22 8.36 -18.56
N LYS A 94 0.58 9.29 -19.27
CA LYS A 94 1.25 10.47 -19.82
C LYS A 94 1.38 11.51 -18.72
N THR A 95 2.60 11.69 -18.23
CA THR A 95 2.94 12.76 -17.28
C THR A 95 3.32 14.02 -18.05
N ARG A 96 2.97 15.19 -17.50
CA ARG A 96 3.40 16.46 -18.04
C ARG A 96 4.91 16.62 -17.78
N GLU A 97 5.68 16.93 -18.80
CA GLU A 97 7.09 17.26 -18.64
C GLU A 97 7.19 18.46 -17.68
N ARG A 98 7.84 18.25 -16.55
CA ARG A 98 8.21 19.32 -15.64
C ARG A 98 9.61 19.78 -15.97
N ASP A 99 9.77 21.08 -16.19
CA ASP A 99 11.10 21.69 -16.15
C ASP A 99 11.72 21.41 -14.78
N ILE A 100 12.68 20.50 -14.77
CA ILE A 100 13.44 20.18 -13.57
C ILE A 100 14.34 21.37 -13.27
N GLN A 101 13.81 22.37 -12.57
CA GLN A 101 14.67 23.39 -11.97
C GLN A 101 15.59 22.66 -10.98
N ARG A 102 16.85 22.49 -11.38
CA ARG A 102 17.89 21.97 -10.49
C ARG A 102 18.01 22.90 -9.31
N ASP A 103 17.32 22.59 -8.24
CA ASP A 103 17.44 23.31 -6.99
C ASP A 103 18.85 23.12 -6.44
N ARG A 104 19.69 24.16 -6.60
CA ARG A 104 21.10 24.19 -6.17
C ARG A 104 21.24 24.42 -4.66
N ARG A 105 20.15 24.33 -3.89
CA ARG A 105 20.20 24.50 -2.44
C ARG A 105 21.02 23.37 -1.81
N PRO A 106 21.80 23.65 -0.75
CA PRO A 106 22.57 22.64 -0.06
C PRO A 106 21.68 21.52 0.47
N LEU A 107 22.20 20.30 0.51
CA LEU A 107 21.52 19.13 1.05
C LEU A 107 21.19 19.40 2.53
N SER A 108 19.93 19.53 2.86
CA SER A 108 19.45 19.64 4.24
C SER A 108 18.63 18.41 4.60
N LEU A 109 18.59 18.07 5.88
CA LEU A 109 17.77 16.97 6.41
C LEU A 109 16.28 17.17 6.09
N ASP A 110 15.80 18.41 6.04
CA ASP A 110 14.42 18.77 5.70
C ASP A 110 14.02 18.36 4.26
N ARG A 111 15.01 18.08 3.40
CA ARG A 111 14.79 17.59 2.03
C ARG A 111 14.43 16.09 2.00
N PHE A 112 14.90 15.33 2.98
CA PHE A 112 14.69 13.89 3.09
C PHE A 112 13.61 13.53 4.11
N VAL A 113 13.49 14.32 5.17
CA VAL A 113 12.52 14.13 6.24
C VAL A 113 11.81 15.46 6.47
N LEU A 114 10.50 15.50 6.31
CA LEU A 114 9.71 16.69 6.58
C LEU A 114 9.73 16.98 8.08
N VAL A 115 10.77 17.71 8.54
CA VAL A 115 10.99 17.97 9.98
C VAL A 115 9.79 18.71 10.58
N LYS A 116 9.13 19.60 9.84
CA LYS A 116 7.92 20.31 10.29
C LYS A 116 6.70 19.42 10.48
N GLY A 117 6.65 18.26 9.81
CA GLY A 117 5.57 17.27 9.89
C GLY A 117 5.87 16.08 10.82
N TRP A 118 6.77 16.25 11.80
CA TRP A 118 7.19 15.13 12.66
C TRP A 118 6.05 14.54 13.51
N ARG A 119 5.09 15.37 13.93
CA ARG A 119 3.92 14.92 14.73
C ARG A 119 3.02 14.00 13.91
N GLU A 120 2.71 14.38 12.68
CA GLU A 120 1.95 13.59 11.72
C GLU A 120 2.70 12.31 11.36
N GLY A 121 4.03 12.40 11.25
CA GLY A 121 4.90 11.26 11.04
C GLY A 121 4.82 10.24 12.19
N ILE A 122 4.88 10.67 13.44
CA ILE A 122 4.73 9.79 14.61
C ILE A 122 3.34 9.17 14.65
N ALA A 123 2.29 9.97 14.44
CA ALA A 123 0.92 9.45 14.40
C ALA A 123 0.76 8.35 13.34
N MET A 124 1.35 8.56 12.15
CA MET A 124 1.33 7.58 11.07
C MET A 124 2.11 6.30 11.41
N ILE A 125 3.27 6.44 12.08
CA ILE A 125 4.05 5.28 12.55
C ILE A 125 3.24 4.45 13.56
N CYS A 126 2.62 5.10 14.55
CA CYS A 126 1.80 4.40 15.55
C CYS A 126 0.61 3.67 14.90
N TYR A 127 -0.06 4.34 13.97
CA TYR A 127 -1.17 3.73 13.21
C TYR A 127 -0.68 2.54 12.37
N ALA A 128 0.38 2.73 11.59
CA ALA A 128 0.92 1.70 10.74
C ALA A 128 1.45 0.49 11.52
N PHE A 129 2.04 0.73 12.69
CA PHE A 129 2.48 -0.34 13.59
C PHE A 129 1.30 -1.20 14.06
N SER A 130 0.25 -0.58 14.59
CA SER A 130 -0.95 -1.29 15.05
C SER A 130 -1.61 -2.08 13.92
N TYR A 131 -1.73 -1.48 12.74
CA TYR A 131 -2.27 -2.14 11.57
C TYR A 131 -1.39 -3.32 11.10
N GLY A 132 -0.07 -3.15 11.11
CA GLY A 132 0.88 -4.18 10.71
C GLY A 132 0.83 -5.40 11.64
N VAL A 133 0.75 -5.19 12.96
CA VAL A 133 0.60 -6.27 13.94
C VAL A 133 -0.70 -7.04 13.68
N LEU A 134 -1.82 -6.33 13.54
CA LEU A 134 -3.11 -6.98 13.25
C LEU A 134 -3.06 -7.76 11.93
N ALA A 135 -2.60 -7.15 10.85
CA ALA A 135 -2.56 -7.79 9.54
C ALA A 135 -1.68 -9.05 9.51
N THR A 136 -0.59 -9.07 10.30
CA THR A 136 0.34 -10.20 10.34
C THR A 136 -0.18 -11.33 11.21
N TYR A 137 -0.69 -11.02 12.40
CA TYR A 137 -0.96 -12.04 13.42
C TYR A 137 -2.41 -12.51 13.46
N ILE A 138 -3.37 -11.78 12.88
CA ILE A 138 -4.79 -12.17 12.94
C ILE A 138 -5.05 -13.56 12.33
N ALA A 139 -4.33 -13.91 11.28
CA ALA A 139 -4.45 -15.22 10.63
C ALA A 139 -3.94 -16.34 11.52
N ILE A 140 -2.78 -16.11 12.15
CA ILE A 140 -2.13 -17.07 13.04
C ILE A 140 -3.00 -17.27 14.28
N TYR A 141 -3.41 -16.18 14.93
CA TYR A 141 -4.28 -16.19 16.10
C TYR A 141 -5.60 -16.91 15.83
N GLY A 142 -6.24 -16.60 14.70
CA GLY A 142 -7.49 -17.25 14.31
C GLY A 142 -7.36 -18.78 14.15
N LYS A 143 -6.23 -19.22 13.59
CA LYS A 143 -5.97 -20.65 13.39
C LYS A 143 -5.56 -21.37 14.68
N GLU A 144 -4.64 -20.79 15.45
CA GLU A 144 -4.01 -21.46 16.60
C GLU A 144 -4.87 -21.37 17.86
N GLU A 145 -5.48 -20.20 18.15
CA GLU A 145 -6.23 -19.99 19.38
C GLU A 145 -7.73 -20.21 19.22
N LEU A 146 -8.31 -19.85 18.06
CA LEU A 146 -9.75 -19.95 17.84
C LEU A 146 -10.16 -21.17 17.02
N GLY A 147 -9.22 -21.94 16.48
CA GLY A 147 -9.50 -23.11 15.64
C GLY A 147 -10.24 -22.76 14.33
N ILE A 148 -10.22 -21.50 13.89
CA ILE A 148 -10.94 -21.04 12.70
C ILE A 148 -10.10 -21.37 11.46
N THR A 149 -10.52 -22.38 10.74
CA THR A 149 -9.94 -22.73 9.43
C THR A 149 -10.72 -21.99 8.34
N GLY A 150 -10.05 -21.12 7.57
CA GLY A 150 -10.66 -20.41 6.43
C GLY A 150 -11.33 -19.06 6.73
N GLY A 151 -11.46 -18.64 7.99
CA GLY A 151 -12.14 -17.38 8.37
C GLY A 151 -11.31 -16.11 8.14
N THR A 152 -10.01 -16.22 7.93
CA THR A 152 -9.11 -15.07 7.84
C THR A 152 -9.36 -14.22 6.58
N GLY A 153 -9.74 -14.87 5.48
CA GLY A 153 -10.14 -14.16 4.26
C GLY A 153 -11.36 -13.27 4.48
N LEU A 154 -12.35 -13.74 5.26
CA LEU A 154 -13.53 -12.97 5.63
C LEU A 154 -13.17 -11.73 6.45
N PHE A 155 -12.22 -11.84 7.38
CA PHE A 155 -11.74 -10.70 8.15
C PHE A 155 -11.20 -9.57 7.24
N PHE A 156 -10.32 -9.91 6.31
CA PHE A 156 -9.77 -8.93 5.38
C PHE A 156 -10.83 -8.34 4.45
N MET A 157 -11.79 -9.13 4.01
CA MET A 157 -12.90 -8.66 3.20
C MET A 157 -13.78 -7.66 3.95
N LEU A 158 -14.15 -7.95 5.21
CA LEU A 158 -14.93 -7.04 6.06
C LEU A 158 -14.15 -5.77 6.39
N LEU A 159 -12.86 -5.89 6.67
CA LEU A 159 -11.96 -4.73 6.87
C LEU A 159 -11.97 -3.82 5.65
N ALA A 160 -11.91 -4.38 4.44
CA ALA A 160 -11.95 -3.60 3.21
C ALA A 160 -13.27 -2.88 3.01
N ILE A 161 -14.39 -3.55 3.27
CA ILE A 161 -15.72 -2.91 3.20
C ILE A 161 -15.75 -1.70 4.12
N GLY A 162 -15.28 -1.85 5.37
CA GLY A 162 -15.16 -0.74 6.32
C GLY A 162 -14.29 0.41 5.81
N LEU A 163 -13.12 0.10 5.23
CA LEU A 163 -12.21 1.09 4.66
C LEU A 163 -12.84 1.81 3.46
N ILE A 164 -13.51 1.11 2.57
CA ILE A 164 -14.20 1.69 1.41
C ILE A 164 -15.32 2.63 1.88
N LEU A 165 -16.16 2.19 2.80
CA LEU A 165 -17.25 3.01 3.35
C LEU A 165 -16.70 4.27 4.03
N SER A 166 -15.67 4.14 4.86
CA SER A 166 -14.99 5.27 5.51
C SER A 166 -14.47 6.28 4.48
N ARG A 167 -13.85 5.82 3.40
CA ARG A 167 -13.34 6.70 2.33
C ARG A 167 -14.47 7.41 1.57
N LEU A 168 -15.55 6.72 1.25
CA LEU A 168 -16.69 7.32 0.58
C LEU A 168 -17.37 8.40 1.43
N VAL A 169 -17.54 8.13 2.73
CA VAL A 169 -18.10 9.11 3.66
C VAL A 169 -17.15 10.29 3.85
N GLY A 170 -15.87 10.02 4.12
CA GLY A 170 -14.84 11.04 4.31
C GLY A 170 -14.68 11.96 3.10
N SER A 171 -14.68 11.41 1.87
CA SER A 171 -14.57 12.22 0.66
C SER A 171 -15.77 13.16 0.47
N ARG A 172 -16.97 12.74 0.84
CA ARG A 172 -18.17 13.58 0.80
C ARG A 172 -18.11 14.74 1.83
N THR A 173 -17.62 14.44 3.03
CA THR A 173 -17.48 15.43 4.12
C THR A 173 -16.45 16.48 3.76
N LEU A 174 -15.30 16.07 3.21
CA LEU A 174 -14.26 16.99 2.71
C LEU A 174 -14.78 17.89 1.57
N ARG A 175 -15.59 17.34 0.66
CA ARG A 175 -16.20 18.12 -0.43
C ARG A 175 -17.16 19.18 0.09
N GLN A 176 -17.79 18.96 1.25
CA GLN A 176 -18.72 19.92 1.86
C GLN A 176 -18.03 21.00 2.69
N GLY A 177 -16.70 21.00 2.78
CA GLY A 177 -15.93 21.99 3.55
C GLY A 177 -16.21 21.94 5.06
N LYS A 178 -16.65 20.81 5.58
CA LYS A 178 -16.99 20.63 7.01
C LYS A 178 -15.82 20.13 7.87
N VAL A 179 -14.58 20.29 7.38
CA VAL A 179 -13.36 20.01 8.14
C VAL A 179 -12.43 21.20 8.04
#